data_6c91ccb9950c8a191f2847632f181bec
#
_entry.id   6c91ccb9950c8a191f2847632f181bec
#
_cell.length_a   1.000
_cell.length_b   1.000
_cell.length_c   1.000
_cell.angle_alpha   90.00
_cell.angle_beta   90.00
_cell.angle_gamma   90.00
#
_symmetry.space_group_name_H-M   'P 1'
#
loop_
_entity.id
_entity.type
_entity.pdbx_description
1 polymer ?
#
loop_
_entity_poly.entity_id
_entity_poly.type
_entity_poly.pdbx_seq_one_letter_code
_entity_poly.pdbx_strand_id
1 'polypeptide(L)'
;MHYTGTIWRPPYEADSLILEAAAGCTHHRCKFCTLYDELPFKFKVSELPTMESDLLEAQAWFHDPLSKIETRLFNLPMPKRCRVFLAGANPFVLKARRLLEISDLIREYFPSCETVGCFARVTDVASKTDEELAVLREAGYTGLTIGIETGHDAALAFMNKGYAAQDIVAQCARLDAAGIAYAFFYLAGISGKGHGIEGARLTAAVCNQTRPSLIGANMLTIYKNSELYQEVIAGNWEEETEIEKYQEIKALVDGLEIPVEFAMLGASNPVMMQGRLPEQRAQIIAALDRVIDEIGEDRLRHYRTNLKHL
;
A
#
# COMPACT_ATOMS: atom_id res chain seq x y z
N MET A 1 -17.34 4.85 -15.10
CA MET A 1 -16.76 4.39 -13.80
C MET A 1 -17.06 5.44 -12.74
N HIS A 2 -17.60 5.04 -11.60
CA HIS A 2 -18.00 5.91 -10.50
C HIS A 2 -16.94 5.87 -9.38
N TYR A 3 -16.35 7.03 -9.09
CA TYR A 3 -15.39 7.18 -7.99
C TYR A 3 -15.86 8.29 -7.06
N THR A 4 -15.87 8.01 -5.76
CA THR A 4 -16.41 8.91 -4.72
C THR A 4 -15.38 9.94 -4.25
N GLY A 5 -14.14 9.84 -4.66
CA GLY A 5 -13.06 10.74 -4.30
C GLY A 5 -11.77 10.35 -5.01
N THR A 6 -10.64 10.81 -4.49
CA THR A 6 -9.34 10.45 -5.04
C THR A 6 -9.09 8.95 -4.92
N ILE A 7 -8.71 8.32 -6.04
CA ILE A 7 -8.40 6.89 -6.08
C ILE A 7 -6.91 6.68 -5.86
N TRP A 8 -6.60 5.95 -4.82
CA TRP A 8 -5.25 5.53 -4.49
C TRP A 8 -5.04 4.09 -4.91
N ARG A 9 -3.93 3.82 -5.57
CA ARG A 9 -3.50 2.46 -5.94
C ARG A 9 -1.99 2.33 -5.84
N PRO A 10 -1.46 1.13 -5.55
CA PRO A 10 -0.03 0.89 -5.57
C PRO A 10 0.52 1.02 -7.00
N PRO A 11 1.77 1.48 -7.20
CA PRO A 11 2.38 1.59 -8.53
C PRO A 11 2.37 0.27 -9.33
N TYR A 12 2.53 -0.87 -8.65
CA TYR A 12 2.51 -2.20 -9.28
C TYR A 12 1.10 -2.69 -9.69
N GLU A 13 0.04 -1.95 -9.32
CA GLU A 13 -1.34 -2.17 -9.80
C GLU A 13 -1.73 -1.23 -10.95
N ALA A 14 -0.75 -0.56 -11.57
CA ALA A 14 -1.00 0.41 -12.64
C ALA A 14 -1.82 -0.17 -13.81
N ASP A 15 -1.62 -1.47 -14.09
CA ASP A 15 -2.30 -2.20 -15.18
C ASP A 15 -3.55 -2.95 -14.72
N SER A 16 -3.97 -2.86 -13.46
CA SER A 16 -5.18 -3.53 -12.98
C SER A 16 -6.43 -2.74 -13.34
N LEU A 17 -7.55 -3.43 -13.60
CA LEU A 17 -8.85 -2.77 -13.66
C LEU A 17 -9.22 -2.31 -12.25
N ILE A 18 -9.50 -1.02 -12.09
CA ILE A 18 -9.86 -0.44 -10.80
C ILE A 18 -11.38 -0.46 -10.64
N LEU A 19 -11.86 -0.99 -9.52
CA LEU A 19 -13.26 -0.99 -9.14
C LEU A 19 -13.40 -0.43 -7.72
N GLU A 20 -14.21 0.61 -7.51
CA GLU A 20 -14.43 1.13 -6.16
C GLU A 20 -15.33 0.20 -5.36
N ALA A 21 -14.78 -0.44 -4.31
CA ALA A 21 -15.55 -1.27 -3.39
C ALA A 21 -15.99 -0.51 -2.14
N ALA A 22 -15.23 0.53 -1.79
CA ALA A 22 -15.54 1.42 -0.68
C ALA A 22 -14.79 2.75 -0.85
N ALA A 23 -15.28 3.80 -0.22
CA ALA A 23 -14.60 5.09 -0.09
C ALA A 23 -14.35 5.41 1.39
N GLY A 24 -13.24 6.08 1.68
CA GLY A 24 -12.82 6.39 3.05
C GLY A 24 -12.15 5.21 3.78
N CYS A 25 -11.85 5.38 5.06
CA CYS A 25 -11.14 4.43 5.90
C CYS A 25 -11.91 4.12 7.19
N THR A 26 -12.14 2.82 7.49
CA THR A 26 -12.86 2.43 8.72
C THR A 26 -12.12 2.81 9.99
N HIS A 27 -10.80 2.86 9.95
CA HIS A 27 -9.98 3.29 11.10
C HIS A 27 -9.92 4.81 11.22
N HIS A 28 -9.41 5.50 10.20
CA HIS A 28 -9.34 6.96 10.07
C HIS A 28 -8.86 7.67 11.36
N ARG A 29 -7.75 7.17 11.94
CA ARG A 29 -7.16 7.65 13.20
C ARG A 29 -5.63 7.70 13.16
N CYS A 30 -5.02 7.31 12.03
CA CYS A 30 -3.56 7.38 11.91
C CYS A 30 -3.13 8.84 11.87
N LYS A 31 -2.28 9.28 12.80
CA LYS A 31 -1.88 10.70 12.95
C LYS A 31 -1.27 11.31 11.69
N PHE A 32 -0.62 10.49 10.85
CA PHE A 32 0.03 10.94 9.62
C PHE A 32 -0.89 10.98 8.40
N CYS A 33 -2.04 10.29 8.43
CA CYS A 33 -2.83 10.01 7.23
C CYS A 33 -3.95 11.04 7.05
N THR A 34 -3.97 11.66 5.86
CA THR A 34 -4.98 12.64 5.44
C THR A 34 -5.68 12.25 4.14
N LEU A 35 -5.44 11.01 3.64
CA LEU A 35 -5.83 10.59 2.29
C LEU A 35 -7.33 10.65 1.99
N TYR A 36 -8.18 10.71 3.01
CA TYR A 36 -9.64 10.70 2.86
C TYR A 36 -10.32 11.83 3.64
N ASP A 37 -9.57 12.86 4.04
CA ASP A 37 -10.10 14.00 4.80
C ASP A 37 -11.07 14.87 3.98
N GLU A 38 -10.99 14.81 2.63
CA GLU A 38 -11.90 15.51 1.73
C GLU A 38 -13.31 14.89 1.69
N LEU A 39 -13.48 13.66 2.19
CA LEU A 39 -14.79 12.99 2.14
C LEU A 39 -15.69 13.47 3.29
N PRO A 40 -17.00 13.72 3.02
CA PRO A 40 -17.96 14.15 4.04
C PRO A 40 -18.38 13.03 5.00
N PHE A 41 -17.77 11.87 4.92
CA PHE A 41 -18.04 10.68 5.75
C PHE A 41 -16.73 9.93 6.00
N LYS A 42 -16.71 9.14 7.06
CA LYS A 42 -15.55 8.34 7.44
C LYS A 42 -15.33 7.13 6.52
N PHE A 43 -16.41 6.42 6.20
CA PHE A 43 -16.37 5.21 5.39
C PHE A 43 -17.75 4.95 4.76
N LYS A 44 -17.76 4.56 3.49
CA LYS A 44 -18.96 4.20 2.75
C LYS A 44 -18.66 2.99 1.86
N VAL A 45 -19.53 2.00 1.87
CA VAL A 45 -19.46 0.82 0.98
C VAL A 45 -20.15 1.16 -0.33
N SER A 46 -19.54 0.82 -1.47
CA SER A 46 -20.13 0.99 -2.79
C SER A 46 -21.28 -0.02 -2.98
N GLU A 47 -22.35 0.44 -3.60
CA GLU A 47 -23.51 -0.42 -3.90
C GLU A 47 -23.21 -1.37 -5.06
N LEU A 48 -23.72 -2.62 -5.00
CA LEU A 48 -23.50 -3.58 -6.10
C LEU A 48 -24.02 -3.09 -7.46
N PRO A 49 -25.22 -2.46 -7.56
CA PRO A 49 -25.67 -1.92 -8.85
C PRO A 49 -24.73 -0.85 -9.44
N THR A 50 -24.07 -0.05 -8.60
CA THR A 50 -23.07 0.92 -9.07
C THR A 50 -21.84 0.20 -9.61
N MET A 51 -21.34 -0.82 -8.88
CA MET A 51 -20.22 -1.63 -9.33
C MET A 51 -20.53 -2.38 -10.62
N GLU A 52 -21.75 -2.89 -10.77
CA GLU A 52 -22.25 -3.52 -11.99
C GLU A 52 -22.24 -2.55 -13.18
N SER A 53 -22.74 -1.34 -12.99
CA SER A 53 -22.68 -0.27 -14.00
C SER A 53 -21.24 0.04 -14.42
N ASP A 54 -20.30 0.08 -13.46
CA ASP A 54 -18.89 0.31 -13.74
C ASP A 54 -18.26 -0.84 -14.52
N LEU A 55 -18.59 -2.08 -14.19
CA LEU A 55 -18.10 -3.26 -14.92
C LEU A 55 -18.65 -3.31 -16.34
N LEU A 56 -19.92 -2.94 -16.56
CA LEU A 56 -20.51 -2.79 -17.90
C LEU A 56 -19.80 -1.72 -18.72
N GLU A 57 -19.55 -0.56 -18.13
CA GLU A 57 -18.79 0.53 -18.81
C GLU A 57 -17.38 0.07 -19.18
N ALA A 58 -16.68 -0.59 -18.24
CA ALA A 58 -15.35 -1.13 -18.50
C ALA A 58 -15.37 -2.17 -19.61
N GLN A 59 -16.37 -3.09 -19.62
CA GLN A 59 -16.53 -4.09 -20.65
C GLN A 59 -16.77 -3.45 -22.02
N ALA A 60 -17.64 -2.42 -22.11
CA ALA A 60 -17.89 -1.67 -23.33
C ALA A 60 -16.61 -1.01 -23.86
N TRP A 61 -15.83 -0.39 -22.96
CA TRP A 61 -14.53 0.24 -23.32
C TRP A 61 -13.54 -0.79 -23.90
N PHE A 62 -13.41 -1.98 -23.30
CA PHE A 62 -12.54 -3.04 -23.80
C PHE A 62 -12.96 -3.58 -25.18
N HIS A 63 -14.23 -3.52 -25.53
CA HIS A 63 -14.76 -3.97 -26.82
C HIS A 63 -14.72 -2.86 -27.88
N ASP A 64 -14.63 -1.59 -27.49
CA ASP A 64 -14.60 -0.48 -28.42
C ASP A 64 -13.27 -0.45 -29.24
N PRO A 65 -13.34 -0.48 -30.58
CA PRO A 65 -12.18 -0.37 -31.44
C PRO A 65 -11.42 0.97 -31.26
N LEU A 66 -12.13 2.06 -30.98
CA LEU A 66 -11.51 3.40 -30.81
C LEU A 66 -10.64 3.42 -29.56
N SER A 67 -11.10 2.88 -28.46
CA SER A 67 -10.33 2.80 -27.21
C SER A 67 -8.99 2.06 -27.40
N LYS A 68 -8.96 1.03 -28.27
CA LYS A 68 -7.73 0.31 -28.62
C LYS A 68 -6.77 1.16 -29.46
N ILE A 69 -7.32 1.95 -30.36
CA ILE A 69 -6.53 2.86 -31.22
C ILE A 69 -5.94 3.98 -30.35
N GLU A 70 -6.75 4.61 -29.50
CA GLU A 70 -6.31 5.66 -28.58
C GLU A 70 -5.22 5.17 -27.64
N THR A 71 -5.43 4.01 -27.01
CA THR A 71 -4.44 3.38 -26.11
C THR A 71 -3.10 3.18 -26.81
N ARG A 72 -3.12 2.71 -28.07
CA ARG A 72 -1.89 2.54 -28.86
C ARG A 72 -1.27 3.87 -29.28
N LEU A 73 -2.09 4.82 -29.72
CA LEU A 73 -1.64 6.13 -30.25
C LEU A 73 -0.97 6.96 -29.15
N PHE A 74 -1.55 6.95 -27.96
CA PHE A 74 -1.06 7.71 -26.80
C PHE A 74 -0.17 6.90 -25.86
N ASN A 75 0.18 5.66 -26.24
CA ASN A 75 0.98 4.74 -25.40
C ASN A 75 0.46 4.62 -23.96
N LEU A 76 -0.86 4.57 -23.80
CA LEU A 76 -1.50 4.41 -22.50
C LEU A 76 -1.42 2.96 -22.02
N PRO A 77 -1.28 2.72 -20.71
CA PRO A 77 -1.33 1.35 -20.18
C PRO A 77 -2.74 0.77 -20.41
N MET A 78 -2.80 -0.41 -21.02
CA MET A 78 -4.06 -1.13 -21.16
C MET A 78 -4.30 -1.98 -19.92
N PRO A 79 -5.42 -1.79 -19.20
CA PRO A 79 -5.73 -2.59 -18.04
C PRO A 79 -5.77 -4.09 -18.37
N LYS A 80 -5.21 -4.92 -17.51
CA LYS A 80 -5.25 -6.37 -17.62
C LYS A 80 -6.62 -6.88 -17.19
N ARG A 81 -7.31 -7.62 -18.08
CA ARG A 81 -8.60 -8.21 -17.76
C ARG A 81 -8.53 -9.35 -16.74
N CYS A 82 -7.35 -9.89 -16.50
CA CYS A 82 -7.13 -11.01 -15.56
C CYS A 82 -6.97 -10.58 -14.11
N ARG A 83 -6.94 -9.25 -13.83
CA ARG A 83 -6.78 -8.73 -12.48
C ARG A 83 -7.64 -7.49 -12.24
N VAL A 84 -8.38 -7.50 -11.13
CA VAL A 84 -9.11 -6.34 -10.60
C VAL A 84 -8.46 -5.91 -9.30
N PHE A 85 -8.29 -4.60 -9.11
CA PHE A 85 -7.89 -4.01 -7.83
C PHE A 85 -9.07 -3.22 -7.26
N LEU A 86 -9.54 -3.62 -6.08
CA LEU A 86 -10.63 -2.94 -5.38
C LEU A 86 -10.09 -1.67 -4.72
N ALA A 87 -10.56 -0.53 -5.18
CA ALA A 87 -10.24 0.76 -4.61
C ALA A 87 -10.99 1.02 -3.29
N GLY A 88 -10.39 1.86 -2.45
CA GLY A 88 -10.77 2.23 -1.10
C GLY A 88 -9.56 2.16 -0.17
N ALA A 89 -9.65 2.71 1.05
CA ALA A 89 -8.53 2.66 1.98
C ALA A 89 -8.23 1.24 2.49
N ASN A 90 -9.28 0.47 2.73
CA ASN A 90 -9.15 -0.89 3.23
C ASN A 90 -10.39 -1.75 2.86
N PRO A 91 -10.64 -2.02 1.57
CA PRO A 91 -11.79 -2.82 1.14
C PRO A 91 -11.84 -4.21 1.78
N PHE A 92 -10.69 -4.77 2.18
CA PHE A 92 -10.64 -6.07 2.83
C PHE A 92 -11.36 -6.12 4.19
N VAL A 93 -11.71 -4.96 4.78
CA VAL A 93 -12.55 -4.88 5.99
C VAL A 93 -13.98 -5.37 5.76
N LEU A 94 -14.47 -5.36 4.53
CA LEU A 94 -15.81 -5.82 4.19
C LEU A 94 -16.01 -7.28 4.63
N LYS A 95 -17.22 -7.63 5.06
CA LYS A 95 -17.55 -9.01 5.44
C LYS A 95 -17.24 -9.96 4.26
N ALA A 96 -16.79 -11.16 4.57
CA ALA A 96 -16.44 -12.18 3.56
C ALA A 96 -17.56 -12.38 2.53
N ARG A 97 -18.81 -12.48 2.98
CA ARG A 97 -19.99 -12.54 2.09
C ARG A 97 -20.03 -11.41 1.06
N ARG A 98 -19.74 -10.16 1.48
CA ARG A 98 -19.75 -9.01 0.56
C ARG A 98 -18.62 -9.09 -0.45
N LEU A 99 -17.44 -9.51 -0.02
CA LEU A 99 -16.29 -9.73 -0.91
C LEU A 99 -16.57 -10.85 -1.93
N LEU A 100 -17.27 -11.90 -1.53
CA LEU A 100 -17.71 -12.97 -2.44
C LEU A 100 -18.72 -12.45 -3.48
N GLU A 101 -19.75 -11.69 -3.07
CA GLU A 101 -20.70 -11.04 -3.97
C GLU A 101 -19.99 -10.16 -5.01
N ILE A 102 -18.94 -9.42 -4.60
CA ILE A 102 -18.13 -8.59 -5.50
C ILE A 102 -17.32 -9.47 -6.47
N SER A 103 -16.70 -10.55 -5.99
CA SER A 103 -15.94 -11.47 -6.83
C SER A 103 -16.82 -12.15 -7.87
N ASP A 104 -18.03 -12.59 -7.50
CA ASP A 104 -18.99 -13.22 -8.40
C ASP A 104 -19.42 -12.21 -9.49
N LEU A 105 -19.72 -10.98 -9.10
CA LEU A 105 -20.06 -9.90 -10.03
C LEU A 105 -18.91 -9.61 -11.01
N ILE A 106 -17.66 -9.54 -10.53
CA ILE A 106 -16.49 -9.35 -11.40
C ILE A 106 -16.39 -10.49 -12.42
N ARG A 107 -16.57 -11.74 -12.00
CA ARG A 107 -16.47 -12.91 -12.89
C ARG A 107 -17.58 -12.96 -13.93
N GLU A 108 -18.76 -12.47 -13.60
CA GLU A 108 -19.89 -12.39 -14.55
C GLU A 108 -19.54 -11.50 -15.75
N TYR A 109 -18.92 -10.33 -15.52
CA TYR A 109 -18.54 -9.38 -16.57
C TYR A 109 -17.15 -9.62 -17.16
N PHE A 110 -16.23 -10.17 -16.36
CA PHE A 110 -14.85 -10.48 -16.74
C PHE A 110 -14.50 -11.93 -16.36
N PRO A 111 -15.00 -12.93 -17.13
CA PRO A 111 -14.72 -14.35 -16.84
C PRO A 111 -13.23 -14.71 -16.85
N SER A 112 -12.40 -13.91 -17.51
CA SER A 112 -10.95 -14.07 -17.52
C SER A 112 -10.26 -13.47 -16.29
N CYS A 113 -10.98 -12.86 -15.34
CA CYS A 113 -10.42 -12.35 -14.11
C CYS A 113 -10.03 -13.50 -13.18
N GLU A 114 -8.74 -13.66 -12.95
CA GLU A 114 -8.15 -14.71 -12.12
C GLU A 114 -7.95 -14.23 -10.68
N THR A 115 -7.66 -12.93 -10.51
CA THR A 115 -7.23 -12.39 -9.22
C THR A 115 -7.88 -11.06 -8.89
N VAL A 116 -8.21 -10.89 -7.61
CA VAL A 116 -8.74 -9.65 -7.02
C VAL A 116 -7.81 -9.21 -5.90
N GLY A 117 -7.22 -8.02 -6.04
CA GLY A 117 -6.38 -7.39 -5.01
C GLY A 117 -7.08 -6.21 -4.36
N CYS A 118 -6.62 -5.81 -3.19
CA CYS A 118 -7.07 -4.58 -2.53
C CYS A 118 -6.11 -4.15 -1.42
N PHE A 119 -6.32 -2.94 -0.92
CA PHE A 119 -5.69 -2.54 0.34
C PHE A 119 -6.33 -3.26 1.53
N ALA A 120 -5.50 -3.58 2.51
CA ALA A 120 -5.90 -4.17 3.77
C ALA A 120 -5.11 -3.57 4.94
N ARG A 121 -5.71 -3.61 6.12
CA ARG A 121 -5.02 -3.42 7.39
C ARG A 121 -4.85 -4.77 8.07
N VAL A 122 -3.88 -4.88 8.95
CA VAL A 122 -3.67 -6.08 9.80
C VAL A 122 -4.97 -6.48 10.52
N THR A 123 -5.70 -5.48 11.04
CA THR A 123 -7.00 -5.66 11.72
C THR A 123 -8.10 -6.19 10.80
N ASP A 124 -8.02 -5.95 9.50
CA ASP A 124 -9.04 -6.45 8.56
C ASP A 124 -8.88 -7.95 8.35
N VAL A 125 -7.64 -8.45 8.33
CA VAL A 125 -7.34 -9.88 8.33
C VAL A 125 -7.80 -10.53 9.63
N ALA A 126 -7.50 -9.89 10.78
CA ALA A 126 -7.93 -10.37 12.10
C ALA A 126 -9.46 -10.49 12.25
N SER A 127 -10.22 -9.71 11.47
CA SER A 127 -11.68 -9.74 11.47
C SER A 127 -12.31 -10.92 10.72
N LYS A 128 -11.51 -11.73 10.04
CA LYS A 128 -11.93 -12.90 9.26
C LYS A 128 -11.61 -14.19 10.00
N THR A 129 -12.43 -15.21 9.83
CA THR A 129 -12.06 -16.57 10.23
C THR A 129 -11.09 -17.20 9.23
N ASP A 130 -10.43 -18.31 9.59
CA ASP A 130 -9.54 -19.01 8.67
C ASP A 130 -10.32 -19.65 7.51
N GLU A 131 -11.54 -20.11 7.76
CA GLU A 131 -12.45 -20.61 6.75
C GLU A 131 -12.86 -19.49 5.78
N GLU A 132 -13.14 -18.28 6.28
CA GLU A 132 -13.44 -17.13 5.44
C GLU A 132 -12.25 -16.76 4.56
N LEU A 133 -11.02 -16.80 5.09
CA LEU A 133 -9.81 -16.55 4.30
C LEU A 133 -9.63 -17.60 3.19
N ALA A 134 -9.86 -18.90 3.50
CA ALA A 134 -9.78 -19.97 2.52
C ALA A 134 -10.79 -19.78 1.37
N VAL A 135 -12.05 -19.49 1.68
CA VAL A 135 -13.09 -19.23 0.68
C VAL A 135 -12.80 -17.98 -0.15
N LEU A 136 -12.27 -16.91 0.46
CA LEU A 136 -11.86 -15.71 -0.26
C LEU A 136 -10.69 -16.01 -1.21
N ARG A 137 -9.76 -16.87 -0.81
CA ARG A 137 -8.67 -17.31 -1.71
C ARG A 137 -9.21 -18.06 -2.93
N GLU A 138 -10.15 -18.96 -2.75
CA GLU A 138 -10.85 -19.68 -3.85
C GLU A 138 -11.60 -18.71 -4.75
N ALA A 139 -12.19 -17.67 -4.17
CA ALA A 139 -12.86 -16.59 -4.91
C ALA A 139 -11.89 -15.64 -5.64
N GLY A 140 -10.57 -15.90 -5.61
CA GLY A 140 -9.55 -15.16 -6.35
C GLY A 140 -8.91 -14.02 -5.58
N TYR A 141 -9.24 -13.79 -4.29
CA TYR A 141 -8.58 -12.76 -3.49
C TYR A 141 -7.13 -13.16 -3.23
N THR A 142 -6.21 -12.34 -3.75
CA THR A 142 -4.76 -12.49 -3.57
C THR A 142 -4.05 -11.19 -3.93
N GLY A 143 -2.80 -11.02 -3.46
CA GLY A 143 -2.06 -9.78 -3.69
C GLY A 143 -2.65 -8.62 -2.90
N LEU A 144 -2.91 -8.84 -1.59
CA LEU A 144 -3.32 -7.78 -0.69
C LEU A 144 -2.16 -6.80 -0.48
N THR A 145 -2.44 -5.50 -0.45
CA THR A 145 -1.47 -4.48 -0.07
C THR A 145 -1.73 -4.07 1.37
N ILE A 146 -0.82 -4.43 2.27
CA ILE A 146 -0.97 -4.19 3.71
C ILE A 146 -0.05 -3.05 4.13
N GLY A 147 -0.66 -1.95 4.61
CA GLY A 147 0.08 -0.83 5.20
C GLY A 147 0.54 -1.19 6.61
N ILE A 148 1.67 -1.90 6.73
CA ILE A 148 2.27 -2.18 8.05
C ILE A 148 2.94 -0.94 8.63
N GLU A 149 3.45 -0.07 7.79
CA GLU A 149 4.21 1.16 7.99
C GLU A 149 5.55 0.92 8.69
N THR A 150 5.58 0.16 9.77
CA THR A 150 6.78 -0.21 10.55
C THR A 150 6.51 -1.45 11.42
N GLY A 151 7.56 -2.09 11.90
CA GLY A 151 7.52 -3.10 12.96
C GLY A 151 7.90 -2.54 14.34
N HIS A 152 7.99 -1.22 14.48
CA HIS A 152 8.37 -0.55 15.74
C HIS A 152 7.11 -0.24 16.57
N ASP A 153 6.87 -0.98 17.65
CA ASP A 153 5.65 -0.88 18.45
C ASP A 153 5.41 0.52 19.01
N ALA A 154 6.47 1.21 19.46
CA ALA A 154 6.33 2.57 19.96
C ALA A 154 5.82 3.54 18.86
N ALA A 155 6.32 3.41 17.63
CA ALA A 155 5.86 4.19 16.50
C ALA A 155 4.42 3.80 16.08
N LEU A 156 4.09 2.50 16.05
CA LEU A 156 2.73 2.02 15.78
C LEU A 156 1.71 2.59 16.79
N ALA A 157 2.08 2.58 18.07
CA ALA A 157 1.23 3.13 19.14
C ALA A 157 1.10 4.65 19.02
N PHE A 158 2.20 5.38 18.84
CA PHE A 158 2.20 6.84 18.70
C PHE A 158 1.36 7.28 17.49
N MET A 159 1.48 6.57 16.38
CA MET A 159 0.76 6.86 15.13
C MET A 159 -0.68 6.34 15.10
N ASN A 160 -1.18 5.77 16.20
CA ASN A 160 -2.54 5.21 16.31
C ASN A 160 -2.86 4.13 15.26
N LYS A 161 -1.91 3.24 14.94
CA LYS A 161 -2.15 2.16 13.95
C LYS A 161 -3.19 1.14 14.44
N GLY A 162 -3.32 0.96 15.76
CA GLY A 162 -4.32 0.08 16.38
C GLY A 162 -3.96 -1.41 16.35
N TYR A 163 -2.68 -1.74 16.19
CA TYR A 163 -2.11 -3.08 16.29
C TYR A 163 -0.62 -2.98 16.62
N ALA A 164 -0.01 -4.07 17.06
CA ALA A 164 1.39 -4.22 17.38
C ALA A 164 2.13 -5.04 16.31
N ALA A 165 3.46 -5.04 16.36
CA ALA A 165 4.32 -5.80 15.45
C ALA A 165 3.99 -7.31 15.43
N GLN A 166 3.69 -7.89 16.60
CA GLN A 166 3.31 -9.30 16.71
C GLN A 166 1.98 -9.61 15.98
N ASP A 167 1.05 -8.66 15.92
CA ASP A 167 -0.20 -8.84 15.17
C ASP A 167 0.07 -8.95 13.67
N ILE A 168 1.08 -8.22 13.15
CA ILE A 168 1.50 -8.34 11.74
C ILE A 168 1.91 -9.77 11.45
N VAL A 169 2.80 -10.33 12.26
CA VAL A 169 3.30 -11.71 12.11
C VAL A 169 2.15 -12.72 12.20
N ALA A 170 1.29 -12.58 13.21
CA ALA A 170 0.18 -13.49 13.44
C ALA A 170 -0.82 -13.49 12.27
N GLN A 171 -1.20 -12.33 11.75
CA GLN A 171 -2.17 -12.27 10.66
C GLN A 171 -1.55 -12.67 9.31
N CYS A 172 -0.27 -12.37 9.08
CA CYS A 172 0.42 -12.85 7.87
C CYS A 172 0.56 -14.38 7.86
N ALA A 173 0.83 -15.02 8.99
CA ALA A 173 0.84 -16.48 9.08
C ALA A 173 -0.52 -17.10 8.67
N ARG A 174 -1.64 -16.45 8.99
CA ARG A 174 -2.98 -16.88 8.55
C ARG A 174 -3.19 -16.70 7.05
N LEU A 175 -2.70 -15.58 6.47
CA LEU A 175 -2.73 -15.37 5.02
C LEU A 175 -1.87 -16.41 4.30
N ASP A 176 -0.67 -16.71 4.82
CA ASP A 176 0.21 -17.75 4.28
C ASP A 176 -0.47 -19.12 4.29
N ALA A 177 -1.13 -19.49 5.40
CA ALA A 177 -1.88 -20.73 5.53
C ALA A 177 -3.06 -20.82 4.54
N ALA A 178 -3.72 -19.71 4.27
CA ALA A 178 -4.79 -19.62 3.27
C ALA A 178 -4.29 -19.52 1.82
N GLY A 179 -2.98 -19.33 1.59
CA GLY A 179 -2.39 -19.14 0.27
C GLY A 179 -2.72 -17.77 -0.36
N ILE A 180 -3.04 -16.76 0.45
CA ILE A 180 -3.30 -15.39 0.00
C ILE A 180 -1.98 -14.63 0.01
N ALA A 181 -1.46 -14.30 -1.17
CA ALA A 181 -0.26 -13.48 -1.30
C ALA A 181 -0.53 -12.03 -0.86
N TYR A 182 0.50 -11.37 -0.34
CA TYR A 182 0.43 -9.99 0.11
C TYR A 182 1.74 -9.23 -0.15
N ALA A 183 1.63 -7.91 -0.18
CA ALA A 183 2.74 -6.95 -0.22
C ALA A 183 2.65 -6.03 0.99
N PHE A 184 3.78 -5.54 1.46
CA PHE A 184 3.85 -4.56 2.54
C PHE A 184 4.11 -3.15 2.02
N PHE A 185 3.44 -2.16 2.61
CA PHE A 185 3.91 -0.79 2.59
C PHE A 185 4.63 -0.49 3.89
N TYR A 186 5.87 0.00 3.74
CA TYR A 186 6.74 0.53 4.77
C TYR A 186 6.82 2.05 4.61
N LEU A 187 6.82 2.79 5.70
CA LEU A 187 6.84 4.24 5.70
C LEU A 187 8.08 4.76 6.46
N ALA A 188 9.13 5.06 5.70
CA ALA A 188 10.38 5.56 6.25
C ALA A 188 10.20 6.94 6.90
N GLY A 189 10.80 7.13 8.05
CA GLY A 189 10.66 8.33 8.88
C GLY A 189 9.55 8.26 9.91
N ILE A 190 8.72 7.19 9.91
CA ILE A 190 7.56 7.10 10.82
C ILE A 190 7.93 6.95 12.29
N SER A 191 9.13 6.47 12.57
CA SER A 191 9.65 6.33 13.95
C SER A 191 10.10 7.65 14.56
N GLY A 192 10.33 8.68 13.72
CA GLY A 192 10.81 9.99 14.14
C GLY A 192 12.32 10.04 14.32
N LYS A 193 12.83 11.25 14.45
CA LYS A 193 14.26 11.57 14.49
C LYS A 193 15.04 10.73 15.49
N GLY A 194 16.13 10.14 15.02
CA GLY A 194 17.04 9.31 15.80
C GLY A 194 16.54 7.88 16.06
N HIS A 195 15.28 7.52 15.66
CA HIS A 195 14.68 6.20 15.89
C HIS A 195 14.52 5.38 14.60
N GLY A 196 14.78 5.93 13.43
CA GLY A 196 14.53 5.26 12.15
C GLY A 196 15.32 3.98 11.97
N ILE A 197 16.62 3.98 12.23
CA ILE A 197 17.47 2.78 12.10
C ILE A 197 16.98 1.65 13.02
N GLU A 198 16.59 1.96 14.26
CA GLU A 198 16.01 0.99 15.18
C GLU A 198 14.66 0.48 14.63
N GLY A 199 13.77 1.38 14.20
CA GLY A 199 12.50 1.05 13.57
C GLY A 199 12.66 0.16 12.35
N ALA A 200 13.64 0.43 11.50
CA ALA A 200 13.96 -0.38 10.34
C ALA A 200 14.41 -1.80 10.71
N ARG A 201 15.28 -1.96 11.72
CA ARG A 201 15.73 -3.26 12.20
C ARG A 201 14.60 -4.08 12.80
N LEU A 202 13.74 -3.44 13.61
CA LEU A 202 12.54 -4.09 14.15
C LEU A 202 11.57 -4.49 13.04
N THR A 203 11.43 -3.65 12.01
CA THR A 203 10.60 -3.98 10.84
C THR A 203 11.19 -5.16 10.05
N ALA A 204 12.50 -5.19 9.82
CA ALA A 204 13.16 -6.31 9.18
C ALA A 204 12.94 -7.62 9.96
N ALA A 205 13.03 -7.57 11.30
CA ALA A 205 12.75 -8.73 12.16
C ALA A 205 11.31 -9.25 12.05
N VAL A 206 10.32 -8.35 11.86
CA VAL A 206 8.93 -8.71 11.58
C VAL A 206 8.82 -9.33 10.18
N CYS A 207 9.39 -8.67 9.17
CA CYS A 207 9.34 -9.15 7.79
C CYS A 207 9.98 -10.53 7.63
N ASN A 208 11.09 -10.79 8.32
CA ASN A 208 11.79 -12.09 8.28
C ASN A 208 10.97 -13.26 8.87
N GLN A 209 9.90 -12.98 9.60
CA GLN A 209 8.94 -13.98 10.10
C GLN A 209 7.71 -14.13 9.17
N THR A 210 7.67 -13.45 8.04
CA THR A 210 6.52 -13.39 7.12
C THR A 210 6.97 -13.68 5.69
N ARG A 211 6.05 -13.73 4.73
CA ARG A 211 6.35 -14.06 3.33
C ARG A 211 5.75 -13.05 2.35
N PRO A 212 6.01 -11.74 2.51
CA PRO A 212 5.52 -10.75 1.55
C PRO A 212 6.16 -10.98 0.18
N SER A 213 5.38 -10.83 -0.88
CA SER A 213 5.89 -10.88 -2.25
C SER A 213 6.68 -9.63 -2.62
N LEU A 214 6.34 -8.49 -1.98
CA LEU A 214 6.98 -7.20 -2.20
C LEU A 214 6.95 -6.37 -0.91
N ILE A 215 8.01 -5.59 -0.69
CA ILE A 215 8.07 -4.52 0.32
C ILE A 215 8.24 -3.20 -0.43
N GLY A 216 7.18 -2.38 -0.43
CA GLY A 216 7.17 -1.04 -1.02
C GLY A 216 7.52 0.00 0.05
N ALA A 217 8.71 0.59 -0.02
CA ALA A 217 9.12 1.64 0.89
C ALA A 217 8.76 3.02 0.33
N ASN A 218 8.06 3.80 1.14
CA ASN A 218 7.70 5.19 0.86
C ASN A 218 8.25 6.09 1.98
N MET A 219 8.51 7.35 1.66
CA MET A 219 8.92 8.33 2.66
C MET A 219 7.71 9.04 3.25
N LEU A 220 7.69 9.17 4.57
CA LEU A 220 6.65 9.90 5.30
C LEU A 220 6.60 11.36 4.81
N THR A 221 5.41 11.81 4.44
CA THR A 221 5.11 13.21 4.16
C THR A 221 4.17 13.73 5.24
N ILE A 222 4.55 14.85 5.86
CA ILE A 222 3.78 15.47 6.94
C ILE A 222 2.91 16.57 6.36
N TYR A 223 1.62 16.32 6.28
CA TYR A 223 0.64 17.29 5.78
C TYR A 223 0.21 18.24 6.89
N LYS A 224 0.03 19.53 6.56
CA LYS A 224 -0.34 20.58 7.53
C LYS A 224 -1.70 20.34 8.23
N ASN A 225 -2.59 19.60 7.59
CA ASN A 225 -3.90 19.21 8.14
C ASN A 225 -3.86 17.90 8.93
N SER A 226 -2.69 17.22 9.02
CA SER A 226 -2.56 15.98 9.77
C SER A 226 -2.43 16.22 11.28
N GLU A 227 -2.87 15.26 12.09
CA GLU A 227 -2.64 15.26 13.54
C GLU A 227 -1.13 15.22 13.85
N LEU A 228 -0.34 14.49 13.04
CA LEU A 228 1.12 14.43 13.17
C LEU A 228 1.77 15.81 13.06
N TYR A 229 1.28 16.68 12.19
CA TYR A 229 1.78 18.05 12.08
C TYR A 229 1.57 18.84 13.38
N GLN A 230 0.44 18.63 14.08
CA GLN A 230 0.20 19.26 15.38
C GLN A 230 1.16 18.72 16.46
N GLU A 231 1.51 17.43 16.41
CA GLU A 231 2.52 16.85 17.30
C GLU A 231 3.91 17.43 17.06
N VAL A 232 4.26 17.69 15.79
CA VAL A 232 5.53 18.37 15.44
C VAL A 232 5.56 19.79 15.99
N ILE A 233 4.48 20.58 15.81
CA ILE A 233 4.41 21.96 16.33
C ILE A 233 4.45 21.97 17.86
N ALA A 234 3.83 21.01 18.53
CA ALA A 234 3.84 20.87 19.97
C ALA A 234 5.19 20.38 20.53
N GLY A 235 6.15 19.97 19.67
CA GLY A 235 7.43 19.41 20.09
C GLY A 235 7.37 17.99 20.64
N ASN A 236 6.26 17.29 20.45
CA ASN A 236 6.06 15.92 20.90
C ASN A 236 6.68 14.89 19.95
N TRP A 237 6.97 15.28 18.71
CA TRP A 237 7.57 14.43 17.70
C TRP A 237 8.41 15.29 16.74
N GLU A 238 9.55 14.76 16.31
CA GLU A 238 10.46 15.44 15.40
C GLU A 238 10.65 14.61 14.12
N GLU A 239 10.56 15.26 12.96
CA GLU A 239 10.78 14.60 11.66
C GLU A 239 12.26 14.27 11.47
N GLU A 240 12.54 13.09 10.93
CA GLU A 240 13.87 12.73 10.44
C GLU A 240 14.30 13.64 9.28
N THR A 241 15.61 13.87 9.18
CA THR A 241 16.20 14.43 7.97
C THR A 241 16.03 13.49 6.79
N GLU A 242 16.15 13.98 5.57
CA GLU A 242 16.07 13.12 4.39
C GLU A 242 17.19 12.07 4.39
N ILE A 243 18.38 12.46 4.82
CA ILE A 243 19.52 11.55 4.95
C ILE A 243 19.24 10.45 5.99
N GLU A 244 18.66 10.77 7.14
CA GLU A 244 18.27 9.78 8.15
C GLU A 244 17.27 8.77 7.56
N LYS A 245 16.26 9.21 6.77
CA LYS A 245 15.32 8.32 6.09
C LYS A 245 16.01 7.35 5.12
N TYR A 246 17.03 7.80 4.37
CA TYR A 246 17.81 6.91 3.50
C TYR A 246 18.67 5.92 4.31
N GLN A 247 19.24 6.35 5.44
CA GLN A 247 19.97 5.47 6.36
C GLN A 247 19.04 4.43 6.99
N GLU A 248 17.82 4.82 7.34
CA GLU A 248 16.75 3.93 7.81
C GLU A 248 16.41 2.86 6.74
N ILE A 249 16.16 3.28 5.50
CA ILE A 249 15.86 2.36 4.39
C ILE A 249 17.04 1.40 4.15
N LYS A 250 18.28 1.90 4.21
CA LYS A 250 19.47 1.07 4.11
C LYS A 250 19.52 0.01 5.22
N ALA A 251 19.22 0.39 6.46
CA ALA A 251 19.15 -0.55 7.59
C ALA A 251 18.05 -1.61 7.42
N LEU A 252 16.89 -1.23 6.83
CA LEU A 252 15.83 -2.18 6.48
C LEU A 252 16.34 -3.19 5.45
N VAL A 253 16.90 -2.73 4.33
CA VAL A 253 17.40 -3.59 3.24
C VAL A 253 18.50 -4.53 3.73
N ASP A 254 19.39 -4.05 4.59
CA ASP A 254 20.47 -4.84 5.17
C ASP A 254 19.93 -5.95 6.10
N GLY A 255 18.88 -5.64 6.88
CA GLY A 255 18.27 -6.57 7.82
C GLY A 255 17.31 -7.59 7.23
N LEU A 256 16.87 -7.44 5.96
CA LEU A 256 15.94 -8.37 5.31
C LEU A 256 16.67 -9.64 4.85
N GLU A 257 16.32 -10.79 5.39
CA GLU A 257 16.94 -12.10 5.09
C GLU A 257 16.09 -12.96 4.13
N ILE A 258 14.82 -12.60 3.94
CA ILE A 258 13.86 -13.33 3.10
C ILE A 258 14.00 -12.98 1.61
N PRO A 259 13.67 -13.93 0.71
CA PRO A 259 13.53 -13.60 -0.72
C PRO A 259 12.28 -12.73 -0.92
N VAL A 260 12.51 -11.48 -1.36
CA VAL A 260 11.43 -10.49 -1.54
C VAL A 260 11.80 -9.45 -2.59
N GLU A 261 10.82 -9.00 -3.35
CA GLU A 261 10.98 -7.78 -4.17
C GLU A 261 10.97 -6.56 -3.25
N PHE A 262 11.96 -5.69 -3.40
CA PHE A 262 12.02 -4.40 -2.70
C PHE A 262 11.85 -3.27 -3.70
N ALA A 263 11.00 -2.28 -3.38
CA ALA A 263 10.71 -1.19 -4.29
C ALA A 263 10.49 0.14 -3.56
N MET A 264 11.06 1.20 -4.11
CA MET A 264 10.83 2.61 -3.75
C MET A 264 10.26 3.32 -4.98
N LEU A 265 9.00 3.05 -5.32
CA LEU A 265 8.36 3.55 -6.55
C LEU A 265 7.28 4.60 -6.29
N GLY A 266 6.94 4.86 -5.03
CA GLY A 266 5.95 5.86 -4.66
C GLY A 266 6.43 7.29 -4.93
N ALA A 267 5.48 8.19 -5.24
CA ALA A 267 5.76 9.58 -5.57
C ALA A 267 6.44 10.36 -4.42
N SER A 268 6.33 9.89 -3.17
CA SER A 268 7.01 10.49 -2.03
C SER A 268 8.53 10.25 -2.00
N ASN A 269 9.05 9.36 -2.86
CA ASN A 269 10.47 9.04 -2.94
C ASN A 269 11.18 9.95 -3.95
N PRO A 270 12.16 10.78 -3.53
CA PRO A 270 12.96 11.59 -4.45
C PRO A 270 13.73 10.74 -5.47
N VAL A 271 14.17 9.55 -5.06
CA VAL A 271 14.89 8.60 -5.91
C VAL A 271 14.13 7.28 -5.94
N MET A 272 13.82 6.84 -7.16
CA MET A 272 13.14 5.56 -7.36
C MET A 272 14.18 4.44 -7.55
N MET A 273 13.94 3.30 -6.89
CA MET A 273 14.75 2.09 -7.07
C MET A 273 13.91 0.84 -6.82
N GLN A 274 14.35 -0.28 -7.37
CA GLN A 274 13.76 -1.59 -7.10
C GLN A 274 14.81 -2.69 -7.31
N GLY A 275 14.59 -3.84 -6.69
CA GLY A 275 15.43 -5.01 -6.87
C GLY A 275 14.97 -6.17 -6.01
N ARG A 276 15.53 -7.34 -6.29
CA ARG A 276 15.24 -8.57 -5.57
C ARG A 276 16.25 -8.80 -4.45
N LEU A 277 15.75 -9.08 -3.26
CA LEU A 277 16.56 -9.48 -2.12
C LEU A 277 16.52 -11.02 -1.94
N PRO A 278 17.63 -11.64 -1.49
CA PRO A 278 18.90 -11.02 -1.13
C PRO A 278 19.85 -10.74 -2.31
N GLU A 279 19.55 -11.20 -3.54
CA GLU A 279 20.46 -11.24 -4.69
C GLU A 279 21.02 -9.85 -5.06
N GLN A 280 20.21 -8.82 -5.00
CA GLN A 280 20.59 -7.45 -5.38
C GLN A 280 20.84 -6.52 -4.18
N ARG A 281 20.95 -7.07 -2.96
CA ARG A 281 21.18 -6.27 -1.74
C ARG A 281 22.35 -5.31 -1.87
N ALA A 282 23.50 -5.80 -2.28
CA ALA A 282 24.70 -4.97 -2.41
C ALA A 282 24.52 -3.82 -3.41
N GLN A 283 23.77 -4.06 -4.50
CA GLN A 283 23.49 -3.03 -5.50
C GLN A 283 22.56 -1.95 -4.97
N ILE A 284 21.50 -2.35 -4.24
CA ILE A 284 20.54 -1.43 -3.61
C ILE A 284 21.27 -0.59 -2.54
N ILE A 285 22.05 -1.21 -1.67
CA ILE A 285 22.83 -0.50 -0.64
C ILE A 285 23.79 0.50 -1.27
N ALA A 286 24.53 0.10 -2.31
CA ALA A 286 25.44 1.01 -3.00
C ALA A 286 24.70 2.17 -3.70
N ALA A 287 23.48 1.96 -4.17
CA ALA A 287 22.64 3.04 -4.71
C ALA A 287 22.19 4.01 -3.60
N LEU A 288 21.79 3.50 -2.44
CA LEU A 288 21.41 4.31 -1.27
C LEU A 288 22.61 5.12 -0.76
N ASP A 289 23.80 4.52 -0.68
CA ASP A 289 25.03 5.23 -0.28
C ASP A 289 25.33 6.39 -1.22
N ARG A 290 25.21 6.19 -2.54
CA ARG A 290 25.38 7.30 -3.50
C ARG A 290 24.34 8.41 -3.31
N VAL A 291 23.09 8.09 -2.99
CA VAL A 291 22.09 9.12 -2.69
C VAL A 291 22.49 9.94 -1.47
N ILE A 292 22.95 9.28 -0.41
CA ILE A 292 23.39 9.91 0.85
C ILE A 292 24.61 10.82 0.59
N ASP A 293 25.60 10.31 -0.13
CA ASP A 293 26.89 10.99 -0.30
C ASP A 293 26.88 12.10 -1.37
N GLU A 294 26.11 11.92 -2.48
CA GLU A 294 26.20 12.76 -3.67
C GLU A 294 25.06 13.77 -3.80
N ILE A 295 23.84 13.48 -3.28
CA ILE A 295 22.69 14.37 -3.47
C ILE A 295 22.61 15.41 -2.35
N GLY A 296 22.69 14.97 -1.10
CA GLY A 296 22.68 15.80 0.10
C GLY A 296 21.28 16.24 0.55
N GLU A 297 21.19 16.64 1.82
CA GLU A 297 19.95 16.96 2.53
C GLU A 297 19.11 18.04 1.83
N ASP A 298 19.74 19.17 1.47
CA ASP A 298 19.01 20.32 0.92
C ASP A 298 18.30 20.02 -0.39
N ARG A 299 18.93 19.24 -1.28
CA ARG A 299 18.33 18.86 -2.57
C ARG A 299 17.18 17.87 -2.39
N LEU A 300 17.36 16.89 -1.51
CA LEU A 300 16.33 15.91 -1.18
C LEU A 300 15.13 16.60 -0.53
N ARG A 301 15.38 17.49 0.44
CA ARG A 301 14.35 18.29 1.12
C ARG A 301 13.61 19.19 0.12
N HIS A 302 14.35 19.87 -0.77
CA HIS A 302 13.75 20.72 -1.80
C HIS A 302 12.81 19.93 -2.70
N TYR A 303 13.21 18.72 -3.14
CA TYR A 303 12.33 17.86 -3.93
C TYR A 303 11.03 17.55 -3.16
N ARG A 304 11.15 17.11 -1.91
CA ARG A 304 9.99 16.68 -1.11
C ARG A 304 9.03 17.82 -0.77
N THR A 305 9.54 19.01 -0.52
CA THR A 305 8.69 20.20 -0.25
C THR A 305 7.95 20.72 -1.51
N ASN A 306 8.37 20.29 -2.69
CA ASN A 306 7.77 20.70 -3.97
C ASN A 306 6.96 19.59 -4.65
N LEU A 307 6.62 18.51 -3.94
CA LEU A 307 5.74 17.45 -4.47
C LEU A 307 4.36 18.02 -4.82
N LYS A 308 3.95 17.83 -6.08
CA LYS A 308 2.70 18.41 -6.61
C LYS A 308 1.48 17.49 -6.49
N HIS A 309 1.66 16.23 -6.09
CA HIS A 309 0.65 15.17 -6.23
C HIS A 309 0.52 14.28 -4.99
N LEU A 310 0.91 14.82 -3.85
CA LEU A 310 0.66 14.16 -2.56
C LEU A 310 -0.18 15.06 -1.69
#